data_c1d43b338c0d027134627654d108774a
#
_entry.id   c1d43b338c0d027134627654d108774a
#
_cell.length_a   1.000
_cell.length_b   1.000
_cell.length_c   1.000
_cell.angle_alpha   90.00
_cell.angle_beta   90.00
_cell.angle_gamma   90.00
#
_symmetry.space_group_name_H-M   'P 1'
#
loop_
_entity.id
_entity.type
_entity.pdbx_description
1 polymer ?
#
loop_
_entity_poly.entity_id
_entity_poly.type
_entity_poly.pdbx_seq_one_letter_code
_entity_poly.pdbx_strand_id
1 'polypeptide(L)' 'SINKEEQVLIAKIHSKYFVHDYYIPCSCTPRQWNQWISDINTIYDNGYRNDK' A
#
# COMPACT_ATOMS: atom_id res chain seq x y z
N SER A 1 11.35 5.28 8.38
CA SER A 1 10.66 6.07 7.39
C SER A 1 10.92 5.51 6.01
N ILE A 2 10.05 5.78 5.10
CA ILE A 2 10.15 5.25 3.77
C ILE A 2 10.53 6.36 2.82
N ASN A 3 11.29 5.99 1.82
CA ASN A 3 11.76 7.01 0.89
C ASN A 3 10.70 7.25 -0.18
N LYS A 4 10.97 8.21 -1.04
CA LYS A 4 9.97 8.63 -1.99
C LYS A 4 9.63 7.54 -3.00
N GLU A 5 10.59 6.77 -3.42
CA GLU A 5 10.33 5.71 -4.37
C GLU A 5 9.42 4.64 -3.76
N GLU A 6 9.65 4.34 -2.51
CA GLU A 6 8.81 3.37 -1.84
C GLU A 6 7.41 3.90 -1.66
N GLN A 7 7.28 5.19 -1.39
CA GLN A 7 5.97 5.78 -1.27
C GLN A 7 5.17 5.65 -2.56
N VAL A 8 5.80 5.93 -3.68
CA VAL A 8 5.13 5.81 -4.96
C VAL A 8 4.70 4.37 -5.21
N LEU A 9 5.59 3.44 -4.94
CA LEU A 9 5.28 2.05 -5.18
C LEU A 9 4.13 1.56 -4.32
N ILE A 10 4.16 1.91 -3.04
CA ILE A 10 3.10 1.52 -2.13
C ILE A 10 1.77 2.11 -2.59
N ALA A 11 1.78 3.37 -2.97
CA ALA A 11 0.55 4.02 -3.39
C ALA A 11 -0.02 3.37 -4.65
N LYS A 12 0.84 3.01 -5.58
CA LYS A 12 0.38 2.36 -6.80
C LYS A 12 -0.24 1.01 -6.50
N ILE A 13 0.42 0.23 -5.70
CA ILE A 13 -0.07 -1.11 -5.38
C ILE A 13 -1.38 -1.01 -4.63
N HIS A 14 -1.42 -0.13 -3.64
CA HIS A 14 -2.61 -0.03 -2.81
C HIS A 14 -3.81 0.45 -3.61
N SER A 15 -3.61 1.44 -4.46
CA SER A 15 -4.74 1.95 -5.24
C SER A 15 -5.24 0.89 -6.21
N LYS A 16 -4.36 0.03 -6.69
CA LYS A 16 -4.77 -0.99 -7.62
C LYS A 16 -5.57 -2.08 -6.95
N TYR A 17 -5.11 -2.57 -5.81
CA TYR A 17 -5.78 -3.69 -5.19
C TYR A 17 -6.94 -3.31 -4.30
N PHE A 18 -6.98 -2.07 -3.84
CA PHE A 18 -8.07 -1.63 -2.98
C PHE A 18 -9.01 -0.66 -3.71
N VAL A 19 -8.76 -0.48 -4.99
CA VAL A 19 -9.66 0.24 -5.88
C VAL A 19 -10.01 1.62 -5.37
N HIS A 20 -9.04 2.48 -5.26
CA HIS A 20 -9.29 3.87 -4.94
C HIS A 20 -8.38 4.73 -5.80
N ASP A 21 -8.62 6.01 -5.81
CA ASP A 21 -7.82 6.89 -6.63
C ASP A 21 -6.38 6.89 -6.18
N TYR A 22 -5.49 6.93 -7.13
CA TYR A 22 -4.08 7.00 -6.80
C TYR A 22 -3.76 8.35 -6.17
N TYR A 23 -3.12 8.32 -5.04
CA TYR A 23 -2.63 9.54 -4.44
C TYR A 23 -1.56 9.15 -3.44
N ILE A 24 -0.72 10.12 -3.08
CA ILE A 24 0.35 9.86 -2.13
C ILE A 24 0.03 10.61 -0.85
N PRO A 25 -0.23 9.90 0.23
CA PRO A 25 -0.53 10.55 1.50
C PRO A 25 0.64 11.38 1.99
N CYS A 26 0.36 12.34 2.81
CA CYS A 26 1.40 13.16 3.37
C CYS A 26 2.33 12.29 4.22
N SER A 27 3.62 12.52 4.08
CA SER A 27 4.56 11.76 4.89
C SER A 27 4.48 12.15 6.35
N CYS A 28 3.69 13.15 6.67
CA CYS A 28 3.49 13.54 8.06
C CYS A 28 2.43 12.68 8.73
N THR A 29 1.90 11.67 8.04
CA THR A 29 0.92 10.79 8.65
C THR A 29 1.44 9.37 8.63
N PRO A 30 2.35 9.05 9.53
CA PRO A 30 2.93 7.70 9.52
C PRO A 30 1.90 6.61 9.75
N ARG A 31 0.82 6.94 10.44
CA ARG A 31 -0.22 5.96 10.69
C ARG A 31 -0.85 5.46 9.40
N GLN A 32 -1.06 6.35 8.46
CA GLN A 32 -1.65 5.96 7.19
C GLN A 32 -0.69 5.08 6.39
N TRP A 33 0.59 5.42 6.38
CA TRP A 33 1.56 4.60 5.67
C TRP A 33 1.66 3.22 6.29
N ASN A 34 1.64 3.14 7.61
CA ASN A 34 1.71 1.85 8.28
C ASN A 34 0.48 1.01 7.94
N GLN A 35 -0.68 1.65 7.85
CA GLN A 35 -1.88 0.92 7.49
C GLN A 35 -1.78 0.37 6.07
N TRP A 36 -1.30 1.17 5.15
CA TRP A 36 -1.19 0.72 3.78
C TRP A 36 -0.19 -0.41 3.64
N ILE A 37 0.93 -0.34 4.35
CA ILE A 37 1.91 -1.40 4.31
C ILE A 37 1.31 -2.67 4.86
N SER A 38 0.57 -2.57 5.94
CA SER A 38 -0.08 -3.72 6.53
C SER A 38 -1.10 -4.32 5.57
N ASP A 39 -1.86 -3.47 4.87
CA ASP A 39 -2.84 -3.94 3.91
C ASP A 39 -2.17 -4.73 2.80
N ILE A 40 -1.07 -4.24 2.29
CA ILE A 40 -0.36 -4.92 1.22
C ILE A 40 0.20 -6.23 1.70
N ASN A 41 0.73 -6.26 2.90
CA ASN A 41 1.24 -7.51 3.46
C ASN A 41 0.13 -8.53 3.62
N THR A 42 -1.05 -8.08 3.95
CA THR A 42 -2.18 -8.98 4.07
C THR A 42 -2.53 -9.61 2.72
N ILE A 43 -2.47 -8.82 1.67
CA ILE A 43 -2.72 -9.35 0.34
C ILE A 43 -1.68 -10.41 0.00
N TYR A 44 -0.43 -10.09 0.26
CA TYR A 44 0.64 -11.02 -0.03
C TYR A 44 0.48 -12.32 0.73
N ASP A 45 0.13 -12.23 2.00
CA ASP A 45 0.06 -13.40 2.82
C ASP A 45 -1.17 -14.22 2.57
N ASN A 46 -2.27 -13.60 2.24
CA ASN A 46 -3.50 -14.30 2.29
C ASN A 46 -4.10 -14.58 0.99
N GLY A 47 -3.94 -13.98 0.09
CA GLY A 47 -4.71 -14.39 -0.91
C GLY A 47 -4.58 -13.88 -2.18
N TYR A 48 -3.84 -12.95 -2.26
CA TYR A 48 -3.73 -12.41 -3.51
C TYR A 48 -3.36 -13.43 -4.49
N ARG A 49 -2.56 -14.38 -4.08
CA ARG A 49 -2.16 -15.31 -4.94
C ARG A 49 -2.98 -16.44 -5.02
N ASN A 50 -3.88 -16.52 -4.54
CA ASN A 50 -4.61 -17.59 -4.50
C ASN A 50 -5.05 -17.99 -5.70
N ASP A 51 -4.77 -17.74 -6.38
CA ASP A 51 -5.13 -18.17 -7.41
C ASP A 51 -5.36 -19.35 -7.44
N LYS A 52 -5.43 -19.62 -6.90
CA LYS A 52 -5.84 -20.56 -6.83
C LYS A 52 -6.30 -20.75 -7.02
#